data_2e6ca529ea735f4cfe7f526f7dc33092
#
_entry.id   2e6ca529ea735f4cfe7f526f7dc33092
#
_cell.length_a   1.000
_cell.length_b   1.000
_cell.length_c   1.000
_cell.angle_alpha   90.00
_cell.angle_beta   90.00
_cell.angle_gamma   90.00
#
_symmetry.space_group_name_H-M   'P 1'
#
loop_
_entity.id
_entity.type
_entity.pdbx_description
1 polymer ?
#
loop_
_entity_poly.entity_id
_entity_poly.type
_entity_poly.pdbx_seq_one_letter_code
_entity_poly.pdbx_strand_id
1 'polypeptide(L)'
;MAFSACPKDCFDSCSIITENDKGLSIRGNPMHPITSGFLCYKAKFFVDAALSEKRLKKPLLREGKRGNFREVTLEYALDVVVEKIKEIINDCGGECILPVEYAGNRALISYYFPRRFFNRIGTSVLQHSLCDEAGSAALRTLLGTSVGMDPEDLRKMRMIVFWGINPAWTNVHGWRLAKTSNAKIYVVDPTRTDTARGADVHIDPRPGTDIPLVLSILNVLSNYGIDSKEIGDIVLRYTPEYASRITGVDASRIRDFALDLLNERPFAVHIGYGFQRNIKGGLAVKTIAYMMHLLGMDGNFIYDAKHGIDYVYLGGTARGRIINQVNLARELERNDIRMLFVYNMNPLNSLPNQNLLREIIERKNIFMVVHDLFLNDTALFADVVIPAASFFEFNDLVDSYYHDYIAINQKVMDPPGEAISNHDLFVLLSRKMGFREHYLFEGEDEIIDKVLNDLNVNRDELYRKGFARIRRVRGELIFNPEGLREEIESYSPMEREGYLRLLSPTGIHGVGSQHDNIHGFDIFAHMNPSDALNLNLNDGDRVVIKNEYGTVETFLKIDPSVKIGTIIIYRGSWPSLHGWNVNYLTTDDVQEYSMGAAMNSTFVKVEKVRDV
;
A
#
# COMPACT_ATOMS: atom_id res chain seq x y z
N MET A 1 -0.48 29.30 -13.45
CA MET A 1 0.48 28.18 -13.28
C MET A 1 0.76 28.05 -11.78
N ALA A 2 0.56 26.85 -11.23
CA ALA A 2 0.79 26.55 -9.83
C ALA A 2 1.56 25.21 -9.72
N PHE A 3 2.06 24.90 -8.53
CA PHE A 3 2.64 23.60 -8.23
C PHE A 3 1.66 22.74 -7.45
N SER A 4 1.48 21.52 -7.89
CA SER A 4 0.77 20.49 -7.15
C SER A 4 1.72 19.32 -6.85
N ALA A 5 1.31 18.46 -5.95
CA ALA A 5 2.06 17.25 -5.62
C ALA A 5 1.12 16.04 -5.62
N CYS A 6 1.58 14.92 -6.14
CA CYS A 6 0.79 13.69 -6.18
C CYS A 6 0.72 13.06 -4.78
N PRO A 7 -0.43 13.05 -4.10
CA PRO A 7 -0.55 12.53 -2.74
C PRO A 7 -0.96 11.05 -2.71
N LYS A 8 -0.86 10.36 -3.83
CA LYS A 8 -1.27 8.96 -3.94
C LYS A 8 -0.27 8.03 -3.27
N ASP A 9 -0.72 6.84 -2.89
CA ASP A 9 0.13 5.79 -2.33
C ASP A 9 1.10 5.25 -3.39
N CYS A 10 2.20 5.96 -3.54
CA CYS A 10 3.22 5.71 -4.56
C CYS A 10 4.58 6.18 -4.05
N PHE A 11 5.63 5.41 -4.34
CA PHE A 11 7.02 5.76 -4.04
C PHE A 11 7.45 7.11 -4.61
N ASP A 12 6.93 7.47 -5.79
CA ASP A 12 7.44 8.61 -6.56
C ASP A 12 7.02 9.98 -6.03
N SER A 13 5.88 10.12 -5.33
CA SER A 13 5.36 11.41 -4.79
C SER A 13 5.66 12.60 -5.69
N CYS A 14 5.20 12.54 -6.96
CA CYS A 14 5.64 13.45 -8.04
C CYS A 14 5.31 14.91 -7.75
N SER A 15 6.28 15.80 -8.00
CA SER A 15 6.03 17.25 -8.12
C SER A 15 5.44 17.57 -9.49
N ILE A 16 4.33 18.28 -9.50
CA ILE A 16 3.48 18.53 -10.68
C ILE A 16 3.39 20.03 -10.94
N ILE A 17 3.48 20.43 -12.20
CA ILE A 17 3.09 21.77 -12.66
C ILE A 17 1.66 21.68 -13.16
N THR A 18 0.78 22.52 -12.62
CA THR A 18 -0.65 22.52 -12.90
C THR A 18 -1.08 23.87 -13.50
N GLU A 19 -1.89 23.84 -14.53
CA GLU A 19 -2.48 25.00 -15.19
C GLU A 19 -3.99 24.80 -15.30
N ASN A 20 -4.78 25.87 -15.08
CA ASN A 20 -6.25 25.81 -15.13
C ASN A 20 -6.89 26.96 -15.93
N ASP A 21 -6.13 27.75 -16.67
CA ASP A 21 -6.63 28.91 -17.43
C ASP A 21 -7.53 28.51 -18.62
N LYS A 22 -7.26 27.34 -19.22
CA LYS A 22 -7.98 26.78 -20.38
C LYS A 22 -8.53 25.36 -20.11
N GLY A 23 -8.78 25.03 -18.86
CA GLY A 23 -9.07 23.70 -18.36
C GLY A 23 -7.88 23.10 -17.63
N LEU A 24 -8.19 22.18 -16.70
CA LEU A 24 -7.18 21.56 -15.85
C LEU A 24 -6.22 20.70 -16.67
N SER A 25 -4.94 21.04 -16.64
CA SER A 25 -3.86 20.29 -17.27
C SER A 25 -2.66 20.15 -16.33
N ILE A 26 -1.93 19.06 -16.47
CA ILE A 26 -0.80 18.72 -15.58
C ILE A 26 0.40 18.23 -16.38
N ARG A 27 1.60 18.53 -15.87
CA ARG A 27 2.87 17.97 -16.36
C ARG A 27 3.86 17.80 -15.22
N GLY A 28 4.81 16.89 -15.37
CA GLY A 28 5.86 16.71 -14.37
C GLY A 28 6.73 17.95 -14.23
N ASN A 29 7.16 18.25 -13.01
CA ASN A 29 8.10 19.33 -12.77
C ASN A 29 9.50 18.93 -13.28
N PRO A 30 10.05 19.62 -14.30
CA PRO A 30 11.35 19.26 -14.88
C PRO A 30 12.53 19.55 -13.94
N MET A 31 12.35 20.44 -12.97
CA MET A 31 13.38 20.77 -11.98
C MET A 31 13.47 19.74 -10.86
N HIS A 32 12.41 18.95 -10.63
CA HIS A 32 12.40 17.96 -9.55
C HIS A 32 13.25 16.74 -9.94
N PRO A 33 14.30 16.37 -9.15
CA PRO A 33 15.26 15.34 -9.56
C PRO A 33 14.65 13.95 -9.84
N ILE A 34 13.61 13.58 -9.08
CA ILE A 34 12.93 12.31 -9.26
C ILE A 34 11.89 12.40 -10.38
N THR A 35 10.96 13.35 -10.32
CA THR A 35 9.90 13.54 -11.34
C THR A 35 10.48 13.86 -12.72
N SER A 36 11.48 14.75 -12.78
CA SER A 36 12.29 15.02 -13.96
C SER A 36 11.48 15.24 -15.26
N GLY A 37 10.39 16.00 -15.16
CA GLY A 37 9.60 16.47 -16.29
C GLY A 37 8.54 15.52 -16.84
N PHE A 38 8.47 14.26 -16.41
CA PHE A 38 7.40 13.35 -16.83
C PHE A 38 6.54 12.86 -15.66
N LEU A 39 5.32 12.43 -15.97
CA LEU A 39 4.41 11.79 -15.03
C LEU A 39 4.09 10.37 -15.50
N CYS A 40 3.77 9.50 -14.56
CA CYS A 40 3.27 8.18 -14.92
C CYS A 40 1.94 8.31 -15.69
N TYR A 41 1.61 7.30 -16.48
CA TYR A 41 0.35 7.30 -17.26
C TYR A 41 -0.92 7.36 -16.39
N LYS A 42 -0.86 7.02 -15.10
CA LYS A 42 -1.97 7.16 -14.14
C LYS A 42 -2.31 8.64 -13.84
N ALA A 43 -1.40 9.56 -14.09
CA ALA A 43 -1.60 10.98 -13.77
C ALA A 43 -2.77 11.62 -14.53
N LYS A 44 -3.04 11.18 -15.77
CA LYS A 44 -4.21 11.66 -16.53
C LYS A 44 -5.52 11.29 -15.80
N PHE A 45 -5.56 10.15 -15.11
CA PHE A 45 -6.74 9.69 -14.37
C PHE A 45 -7.08 10.60 -13.19
N PHE A 46 -6.09 11.33 -12.64
CA PHE A 46 -6.32 12.28 -11.56
C PHE A 46 -7.10 13.50 -12.06
N VAL A 47 -6.77 13.98 -13.27
CA VAL A 47 -7.51 15.07 -13.92
C VAL A 47 -8.91 14.59 -14.29
N ASP A 48 -9.03 13.43 -14.93
CA ASP A 48 -10.32 12.86 -15.32
C ASP A 48 -11.22 12.62 -14.09
N ALA A 49 -10.65 12.16 -12.97
CA ALA A 49 -11.38 11.99 -11.71
C ALA A 49 -11.80 13.33 -11.10
N ALA A 50 -10.93 14.34 -11.10
CA ALA A 50 -11.23 15.67 -10.56
C ALA A 50 -12.36 16.36 -11.34
N LEU A 51 -12.41 16.18 -12.65
CA LEU A 51 -13.41 16.79 -13.54
C LEU A 51 -14.64 15.90 -13.80
N SER A 52 -14.69 14.69 -13.24
CA SER A 52 -15.75 13.74 -13.49
C SER A 52 -17.12 14.21 -13.02
N GLU A 53 -18.13 14.10 -13.86
CA GLU A 53 -19.52 14.32 -13.48
C GLU A 53 -20.06 13.27 -12.47
N LYS A 54 -19.36 12.14 -12.31
CA LYS A 54 -19.69 11.11 -11.33
C LYS A 54 -19.26 11.48 -9.90
N ARG A 55 -18.55 12.60 -9.71
CA ARG A 55 -18.16 13.07 -8.37
C ARG A 55 -19.37 13.40 -7.54
N LEU A 56 -19.30 13.07 -6.26
CA LEU A 56 -20.25 13.54 -5.26
C LEU A 56 -20.16 15.07 -5.14
N LYS A 57 -21.31 15.75 -5.21
CA LYS A 57 -21.44 17.21 -5.13
C LYS A 57 -22.27 17.64 -3.92
N LYS A 58 -23.03 16.72 -3.33
CA LYS A 58 -23.85 16.94 -2.14
C LYS A 58 -23.72 15.77 -1.18
N PRO A 59 -23.86 16.01 0.11
CA PRO A 59 -23.94 14.93 1.08
C PRO A 59 -25.18 14.06 0.85
N LEU A 60 -25.03 12.79 1.18
CA LEU A 60 -26.06 11.77 1.04
C LEU A 60 -26.39 11.19 2.42
N LEU A 61 -27.68 11.09 2.73
CA LEU A 61 -28.19 10.44 3.93
C LEU A 61 -28.97 9.19 3.55
N ARG A 62 -28.70 8.06 4.20
CA ARG A 62 -29.37 6.78 3.95
C ARG A 62 -30.88 6.86 4.28
N GLU A 63 -31.69 6.32 3.38
CA GLU A 63 -33.13 6.10 3.57
C GLU A 63 -33.47 4.61 3.54
N GLY A 64 -33.66 4.01 4.70
CA GLY A 64 -34.03 2.61 4.81
C GLY A 64 -32.89 1.66 4.48
N LYS A 65 -32.94 0.94 3.33
CA LYS A 65 -31.92 -0.03 2.95
C LYS A 65 -30.60 0.64 2.55
N ARG A 66 -29.48 -0.03 2.79
CA ARG A 66 -28.15 0.41 2.33
C ARG A 66 -28.14 0.60 0.79
N GLY A 67 -27.44 1.64 0.35
CA GLY A 67 -27.41 2.02 -1.08
C GLY A 67 -28.56 2.90 -1.53
N ASN A 68 -29.58 3.13 -0.70
CA ASN A 68 -30.66 4.07 -0.99
C ASN A 68 -30.44 5.38 -0.21
N PHE A 69 -30.31 6.50 -0.93
CA PHE A 69 -29.92 7.78 -0.36
C PHE A 69 -30.84 8.92 -0.80
N ARG A 70 -30.95 9.93 0.04
CA ARG A 70 -31.41 11.28 -0.35
C ARG A 70 -30.30 12.29 -0.20
N GLU A 71 -30.29 13.29 -1.06
CA GLU A 71 -29.39 14.45 -0.91
C GLU A 71 -29.82 15.32 0.27
N VAL A 72 -28.84 15.83 1.00
CA VAL A 72 -29.02 16.77 2.11
C VAL A 72 -27.98 17.88 2.03
N THR A 73 -28.14 18.94 2.82
CA THR A 73 -27.11 19.98 2.96
C THR A 73 -25.94 19.46 3.80
N LEU A 74 -24.76 20.02 3.60
CA LEU A 74 -23.58 19.70 4.42
C LEU A 74 -23.84 19.96 5.90
N GLU A 75 -24.48 21.08 6.21
CA GLU A 75 -24.81 21.44 7.58
C GLU A 75 -25.67 20.36 8.27
N TYR A 76 -26.74 19.90 7.60
CA TYR A 76 -27.62 18.87 8.14
C TYR A 76 -26.89 17.51 8.28
N ALA A 77 -26.07 17.13 7.30
CA ALA A 77 -25.27 15.91 7.38
C ALA A 77 -24.31 15.91 8.57
N LEU A 78 -23.65 17.05 8.81
CA LEU A 78 -22.74 17.23 9.95
C LEU A 78 -23.49 17.21 11.29
N ASP A 79 -24.69 17.75 11.36
CA ASP A 79 -25.54 17.67 12.57
C ASP A 79 -25.88 16.22 12.92
N VAL A 80 -26.31 15.42 11.93
CA VAL A 80 -26.59 13.98 12.10
C VAL A 80 -25.34 13.23 12.59
N VAL A 81 -24.17 13.51 12.01
CA VAL A 81 -22.90 12.88 12.42
C VAL A 81 -22.53 13.26 13.85
N VAL A 82 -22.63 14.54 14.22
CA VAL A 82 -22.28 15.04 15.55
C VAL A 82 -23.23 14.51 16.62
N GLU A 83 -24.53 14.48 16.33
CA GLU A 83 -25.52 13.87 17.23
C GLU A 83 -25.21 12.41 17.49
N LYS A 84 -24.89 11.66 16.43
CA LYS A 84 -24.56 10.23 16.57
C LYS A 84 -23.25 10.02 17.32
N ILE A 85 -22.23 10.85 17.10
CA ILE A 85 -20.98 10.82 17.89
C ILE A 85 -21.28 11.05 19.37
N LYS A 86 -22.08 12.09 19.72
CA LYS A 86 -22.45 12.40 21.10
C LYS A 86 -23.25 11.27 21.76
N GLU A 87 -24.20 10.68 21.03
CA GLU A 87 -24.97 9.50 21.49
C GLU A 87 -24.03 8.37 21.87
N ILE A 88 -23.11 7.98 20.96
CA ILE A 88 -22.18 6.87 21.19
C ILE A 88 -21.24 7.16 22.36
N ILE A 89 -20.68 8.39 22.44
CA ILE A 89 -19.79 8.78 23.54
C ILE A 89 -20.50 8.66 24.88
N ASN A 90 -21.75 9.10 24.95
CA ASN A 90 -22.55 9.07 26.19
C ASN A 90 -22.91 7.64 26.61
N ASP A 91 -23.09 6.72 25.64
CA ASP A 91 -23.54 5.36 25.91
C ASP A 91 -22.37 4.39 26.21
N CYS A 92 -21.27 4.47 25.45
CA CYS A 92 -20.15 3.50 25.59
C CYS A 92 -18.74 4.15 25.51
N GLY A 93 -18.66 5.48 25.39
CA GLY A 93 -17.38 6.18 25.31
C GLY A 93 -16.81 6.31 23.90
N GLY A 94 -15.74 7.10 23.79
CA GLY A 94 -15.10 7.40 22.50
C GLY A 94 -14.52 6.17 21.80
N GLU A 95 -14.04 5.17 22.55
CA GLU A 95 -13.46 3.93 21.99
C GLU A 95 -14.44 3.07 21.19
N CYS A 96 -15.77 3.33 21.30
CA CYS A 96 -16.78 2.70 20.44
C CYS A 96 -16.84 3.32 19.03
N ILE A 97 -16.05 4.34 18.75
CA ILE A 97 -15.88 4.96 17.44
C ILE A 97 -14.50 4.58 16.90
N LEU A 98 -14.46 4.10 15.66
CA LEU A 98 -13.22 3.78 14.97
C LEU A 98 -13.08 4.63 13.71
N PRO A 99 -12.11 5.56 13.65
CA PRO A 99 -11.68 6.14 12.39
C PRO A 99 -11.01 5.06 11.53
N VAL A 100 -11.46 4.94 10.28
CA VAL A 100 -10.92 3.97 9.32
C VAL A 100 -10.31 4.76 8.17
N GLU A 101 -8.99 4.88 8.17
CA GLU A 101 -8.26 5.66 7.21
C GLU A 101 -6.98 4.94 6.76
N TYR A 102 -6.53 5.25 5.54
CA TYR A 102 -5.28 4.75 5.00
C TYR A 102 -4.77 5.65 3.87
N ALA A 103 -3.86 5.14 3.06
CA ALA A 103 -3.04 5.87 2.10
C ALA A 103 -3.77 6.35 0.81
N GLY A 104 -5.10 6.54 0.81
CA GLY A 104 -5.84 7.06 -0.35
C GLY A 104 -5.48 8.50 -0.72
N ASN A 105 -5.11 9.29 0.30
CA ASN A 105 -4.50 10.61 0.16
C ASN A 105 -3.45 10.78 1.26
N ARG A 106 -2.16 10.88 0.88
CA ARG A 106 -1.01 10.96 1.79
C ARG A 106 -0.43 12.37 1.95
N ALA A 107 -1.13 13.41 1.47
CA ALA A 107 -0.75 14.78 1.78
C ALA A 107 -0.81 15.01 3.30
N LEU A 108 0.16 15.70 3.88
CA LEU A 108 0.42 15.71 5.33
C LEU A 108 -0.75 16.20 6.15
N ILE A 109 -1.37 17.31 5.76
CA ILE A 109 -2.53 17.87 6.47
C ILE A 109 -3.74 16.95 6.29
N SER A 110 -4.05 16.58 5.04
CA SER A 110 -5.19 15.72 4.71
C SER A 110 -5.12 14.34 5.37
N TYR A 111 -3.92 13.84 5.64
CA TYR A 111 -3.71 12.53 6.24
C TYR A 111 -3.72 12.58 7.77
N TYR A 112 -3.02 13.56 8.38
CA TYR A 112 -2.80 13.57 9.82
C TYR A 112 -3.76 14.47 10.59
N PHE A 113 -4.15 15.63 10.08
CA PHE A 113 -4.99 16.60 10.80
C PHE A 113 -6.31 16.00 11.33
N PRO A 114 -7.05 15.16 10.60
CA PRO A 114 -8.26 14.50 11.10
C PRO A 114 -8.07 13.75 12.42
N ARG A 115 -6.89 13.19 12.64
CA ARG A 115 -6.56 12.42 13.86
C ARG A 115 -6.62 13.29 15.11
N ARG A 116 -6.38 14.61 15.01
CA ARG A 116 -6.52 15.56 16.14
C ARG A 116 -7.94 15.51 16.74
N PHE A 117 -8.95 15.50 15.88
CA PHE A 117 -10.35 15.38 16.27
C PHE A 117 -10.64 14.05 16.98
N PHE A 118 -10.23 12.95 16.41
CA PHE A 118 -10.44 11.63 16.98
C PHE A 118 -9.66 11.42 18.29
N ASN A 119 -8.45 11.91 18.37
CA ASN A 119 -7.65 11.88 19.61
C ASN A 119 -8.28 12.72 20.72
N ARG A 120 -8.92 13.86 20.37
CA ARG A 120 -9.66 14.70 21.32
C ARG A 120 -10.89 13.98 21.88
N ILE A 121 -11.55 13.17 21.08
CA ILE A 121 -12.69 12.34 21.50
C ILE A 121 -12.21 11.11 22.32
N GLY A 122 -11.03 10.60 22.08
CA GLY A 122 -10.52 9.36 22.68
C GLY A 122 -11.08 8.12 21.97
N THR A 123 -11.07 8.12 20.64
CA THR A 123 -11.56 6.99 19.82
C THR A 123 -10.60 5.81 19.82
N SER A 124 -11.08 4.62 19.38
CA SER A 124 -10.20 3.54 18.98
C SER A 124 -9.26 3.95 17.83
N VAL A 125 -8.16 3.24 17.64
CA VAL A 125 -7.08 3.57 16.70
C VAL A 125 -6.89 2.43 15.73
N LEU A 126 -6.92 2.72 14.43
CA LEU A 126 -6.63 1.71 13.41
C LEU A 126 -5.11 1.50 13.30
N GLN A 127 -4.65 0.26 13.49
CA GLN A 127 -3.27 -0.12 13.25
C GLN A 127 -3.04 -0.35 11.75
N HIS A 128 -2.16 0.44 11.15
CA HIS A 128 -1.81 0.35 9.73
C HIS A 128 -0.83 -0.80 9.46
N SER A 129 -1.32 -1.99 9.20
CA SER A 129 -0.51 -3.20 9.03
C SER A 129 -0.65 -3.87 7.65
N LEU A 130 -1.43 -3.26 6.73
CA LEU A 130 -1.77 -3.86 5.44
C LEU A 130 -0.61 -3.89 4.43
N CYS A 131 0.32 -2.92 4.49
CA CYS A 131 1.30 -2.67 3.43
C CYS A 131 2.71 -3.10 3.79
N ASP A 132 3.46 -2.25 4.47
CA ASP A 132 4.92 -2.34 4.68
C ASP A 132 5.33 -2.72 6.11
N GLU A 133 4.40 -2.71 7.07
CA GLU A 133 4.74 -2.77 8.49
C GLU A 133 5.46 -4.06 8.90
N ALA A 134 5.14 -5.19 8.27
CA ALA A 134 5.83 -6.45 8.55
C ALA A 134 7.33 -6.39 8.20
N GLY A 135 7.67 -5.87 7.03
CA GLY A 135 9.06 -5.70 6.62
C GLY A 135 9.75 -4.58 7.39
N SER A 136 9.05 -3.48 7.70
CA SER A 136 9.56 -2.41 8.56
C SER A 136 9.95 -2.94 9.95
N ALA A 137 9.09 -3.75 10.57
CA ALA A 137 9.36 -4.37 11.86
C ALA A 137 10.55 -5.34 11.78
N ALA A 138 10.60 -6.17 10.73
CA ALA A 138 11.69 -7.10 10.50
C ALA A 138 13.05 -6.38 10.35
N LEU A 139 13.11 -5.30 9.55
CA LEU A 139 14.31 -4.49 9.38
C LEU A 139 14.71 -3.79 10.68
N ARG A 140 13.75 -3.21 11.43
CA ARG A 140 14.05 -2.60 12.73
C ARG A 140 14.58 -3.61 13.75
N THR A 141 14.04 -4.83 13.75
CA THR A 141 14.50 -5.89 14.65
C THR A 141 15.93 -6.32 14.33
N LEU A 142 16.27 -6.48 13.05
CA LEU A 142 17.60 -6.96 12.65
C LEU A 142 18.64 -5.85 12.57
N LEU A 143 18.29 -4.67 12.03
CA LEU A 143 19.21 -3.60 11.67
C LEU A 143 19.02 -2.30 12.49
N GLY A 144 18.08 -2.26 13.43
CA GLY A 144 17.74 -1.06 14.20
C GLY A 144 16.92 -0.03 13.43
N THR A 145 16.81 -0.13 12.10
CA THR A 145 16.12 0.84 11.26
C THR A 145 15.49 0.20 10.02
N SER A 146 14.35 0.74 9.57
CA SER A 146 13.74 0.44 8.27
C SER A 146 14.08 1.49 7.20
N VAL A 147 14.78 2.58 7.58
CA VAL A 147 15.13 3.67 6.67
C VAL A 147 16.30 3.25 5.79
N GLY A 148 16.05 3.13 4.51
CA GLY A 148 17.01 2.72 3.50
C GLY A 148 17.87 3.86 2.94
N MET A 149 18.56 3.58 1.84
CA MET A 149 19.40 4.54 1.13
C MET A 149 18.56 5.57 0.35
N ASP A 150 19.18 6.70 -0.02
CA ASP A 150 18.59 7.63 -1.00
C ASP A 150 18.54 6.94 -2.39
N PRO A 151 17.38 6.91 -3.07
CA PRO A 151 17.25 6.28 -4.39
C PRO A 151 18.13 6.93 -5.47
N GLU A 152 18.56 8.18 -5.31
CA GLU A 152 19.50 8.80 -6.24
C GLU A 152 20.88 8.10 -6.22
N ASP A 153 21.21 7.42 -5.13
CA ASP A 153 22.44 6.64 -4.99
C ASP A 153 22.42 5.30 -5.76
N LEU A 154 21.26 4.90 -6.33
CA LEU A 154 21.21 3.77 -7.27
C LEU A 154 22.17 3.94 -8.45
N ARG A 155 22.47 5.18 -8.83
CA ARG A 155 23.45 5.48 -9.89
C ARG A 155 24.89 5.08 -9.55
N LYS A 156 25.19 4.84 -8.28
CA LYS A 156 26.52 4.44 -7.78
C LYS A 156 26.65 2.92 -7.66
N MET A 157 25.57 2.19 -7.83
CA MET A 157 25.54 0.73 -7.70
C MET A 157 26.03 0.06 -8.97
N ARG A 158 26.71 -1.08 -8.80
CA ARG A 158 27.09 -1.97 -9.89
C ARG A 158 25.97 -2.97 -10.21
N MET A 159 25.16 -3.31 -9.20
CA MET A 159 23.98 -4.15 -9.35
C MET A 159 22.80 -3.59 -8.56
N ILE A 160 21.60 -3.73 -9.12
CA ILE A 160 20.33 -3.37 -8.48
C ILE A 160 19.42 -4.58 -8.53
N VAL A 161 18.92 -4.99 -7.37
CA VAL A 161 17.98 -6.11 -7.24
C VAL A 161 16.60 -5.56 -6.87
N PHE A 162 15.62 -5.75 -7.73
CA PHE A 162 14.21 -5.51 -7.40
C PHE A 162 13.60 -6.80 -6.90
N TRP A 163 13.28 -6.88 -5.61
CA TRP A 163 12.77 -8.08 -4.98
C TRP A 163 11.30 -7.94 -4.60
N GLY A 164 10.41 -8.64 -5.31
CA GLY A 164 8.96 -8.62 -5.07
C GLY A 164 8.29 -7.26 -5.32
N ILE A 165 8.77 -6.53 -6.31
CA ILE A 165 8.23 -5.23 -6.74
C ILE A 165 8.25 -5.11 -8.25
N ASN A 166 7.23 -4.45 -8.82
CA ASN A 166 7.15 -4.13 -10.25
C ASN A 166 7.26 -2.60 -10.46
N PRO A 167 8.46 -2.00 -10.34
CA PRO A 167 8.64 -0.56 -10.44
C PRO A 167 8.25 0.01 -11.81
N ALA A 168 8.27 -0.75 -12.88
CA ALA A 168 7.76 -0.32 -14.18
C ALA A 168 6.27 0.16 -14.10
N TRP A 169 5.50 -0.32 -13.11
CA TRP A 169 4.11 0.07 -12.87
C TRP A 169 3.91 0.89 -11.60
N THR A 170 4.68 0.65 -10.55
CA THR A 170 4.40 1.17 -9.21
C THR A 170 5.43 2.18 -8.67
N ASN A 171 6.57 2.31 -9.37
CA ASN A 171 7.65 3.26 -9.04
C ASN A 171 8.40 3.63 -10.33
N VAL A 172 7.67 4.25 -11.28
CA VAL A 172 8.17 4.46 -12.65
C VAL A 172 9.41 5.35 -12.72
N HIS A 173 9.56 6.29 -11.79
CA HIS A 173 10.73 7.16 -11.71
C HIS A 173 11.93 6.42 -11.11
N GLY A 174 11.71 5.56 -10.11
CA GLY A 174 12.73 4.66 -9.59
C GLY A 174 13.20 3.65 -10.64
N TRP A 175 12.28 3.12 -11.44
CA TRP A 175 12.62 2.27 -12.58
C TRP A 175 13.49 3.00 -13.59
N ARG A 176 13.15 4.25 -13.91
CA ARG A 176 13.98 5.09 -14.79
C ARG A 176 15.38 5.33 -14.21
N LEU A 177 15.49 5.62 -12.90
CA LEU A 177 16.78 5.79 -12.24
C LEU A 177 17.66 4.56 -12.43
N ALA A 178 17.10 3.37 -12.20
CA ALA A 178 17.81 2.11 -12.41
C ALA A 178 18.20 1.88 -13.88
N LYS A 179 17.26 2.09 -14.82
CA LYS A 179 17.52 1.90 -16.26
C LYS A 179 18.52 2.90 -16.85
N THR A 180 18.70 4.05 -16.22
CA THR A 180 19.70 5.05 -16.63
C THR A 180 21.03 4.94 -15.89
N SER A 181 21.13 4.01 -14.94
CA SER A 181 22.41 3.61 -14.34
C SER A 181 23.12 2.60 -15.24
N ASN A 182 24.39 2.35 -14.96
CA ASN A 182 25.16 1.27 -15.61
C ASN A 182 25.11 -0.04 -14.81
N ALA A 183 24.21 -0.14 -13.84
CA ALA A 183 24.10 -1.31 -12.98
C ALA A 183 23.46 -2.49 -13.70
N LYS A 184 23.93 -3.70 -13.39
CA LYS A 184 23.26 -4.94 -13.76
C LYS A 184 21.94 -5.06 -12.98
N ILE A 185 20.82 -5.25 -13.66
CA ILE A 185 19.49 -5.26 -13.05
C ILE A 185 18.99 -6.69 -12.89
N TYR A 186 18.74 -7.07 -11.65
CA TYR A 186 18.08 -8.31 -11.26
C TYR A 186 16.63 -8.03 -10.82
N VAL A 187 15.73 -8.95 -11.17
CA VAL A 187 14.36 -8.99 -10.64
C VAL A 187 14.12 -10.35 -10.02
N VAL A 188 13.69 -10.36 -8.76
CA VAL A 188 13.23 -11.57 -8.07
C VAL A 188 11.72 -11.43 -7.88
N ASP A 189 10.94 -12.14 -8.69
CA ASP A 189 9.46 -12.07 -8.68
C ASP A 189 8.90 -13.36 -9.30
N PRO A 190 7.88 -13.99 -8.72
CA PRO A 190 7.26 -15.19 -9.30
C PRO A 190 6.67 -14.96 -10.69
N THR A 191 6.30 -13.72 -11.00
CA THR A 191 5.69 -13.33 -12.27
C THR A 191 6.71 -12.64 -13.18
N ARG A 192 6.71 -12.95 -14.46
CA ARG A 192 7.52 -12.23 -15.44
C ARG A 192 6.89 -10.87 -15.77
N THR A 193 6.94 -9.97 -14.81
CA THR A 193 6.42 -8.60 -14.89
C THR A 193 7.10 -7.77 -15.99
N ASP A 194 6.58 -6.56 -16.29
CA ASP A 194 7.26 -5.64 -17.22
C ASP A 194 8.63 -5.20 -16.70
N THR A 195 8.80 -5.10 -15.38
CA THR A 195 10.12 -4.90 -14.78
C THR A 195 11.05 -6.07 -15.09
N ALA A 196 10.57 -7.31 -14.93
CA ALA A 196 11.34 -8.52 -15.22
C ALA A 196 11.69 -8.65 -16.71
N ARG A 197 10.79 -8.23 -17.62
CA ARG A 197 11.06 -8.19 -19.06
C ARG A 197 12.13 -7.16 -19.43
N GLY A 198 12.23 -6.08 -18.66
CA GLY A 198 13.21 -5.01 -18.85
C GLY A 198 14.51 -5.18 -18.08
N ALA A 199 14.66 -6.20 -17.24
CA ALA A 199 15.84 -6.51 -16.46
C ALA A 199 16.86 -7.37 -17.24
N ASP A 200 18.10 -7.42 -16.75
CA ASP A 200 19.12 -8.29 -17.30
C ASP A 200 18.90 -9.75 -16.87
N VAL A 201 18.46 -9.97 -15.63
CA VAL A 201 18.19 -11.29 -15.08
C VAL A 201 16.87 -11.30 -14.29
N HIS A 202 16.04 -12.31 -14.55
CA HIS A 202 14.82 -12.58 -13.80
C HIS A 202 14.96 -13.90 -13.05
N ILE A 203 14.82 -13.88 -11.72
CA ILE A 203 14.73 -15.04 -10.84
C ILE A 203 13.28 -15.19 -10.43
N ASP A 204 12.68 -16.35 -10.67
CA ASP A 204 11.24 -16.59 -10.54
C ASP A 204 10.89 -17.66 -9.50
N PRO A 205 11.10 -17.39 -8.18
CA PRO A 205 10.78 -18.36 -7.13
C PRO A 205 9.27 -18.59 -7.02
N ARG A 206 8.86 -19.77 -6.55
CA ARG A 206 7.47 -19.98 -6.12
C ARG A 206 7.12 -18.99 -5.01
N PRO A 207 5.90 -18.45 -4.97
CA PRO A 207 5.50 -17.49 -3.95
C PRO A 207 5.71 -18.01 -2.52
N GLY A 208 6.36 -17.21 -1.67
CA GLY A 208 6.63 -17.54 -0.27
C GLY A 208 7.87 -18.43 -0.06
N THR A 209 8.68 -18.66 -1.09
CA THR A 209 9.93 -19.45 -0.98
C THR A 209 11.19 -18.59 -1.04
N ASP A 210 11.08 -17.31 -0.69
CA ASP A 210 12.20 -16.38 -0.66
C ASP A 210 13.27 -16.78 0.36
N ILE A 211 12.86 -17.30 1.53
CA ILE A 211 13.79 -17.76 2.58
C ILE A 211 14.67 -18.91 2.09
N PRO A 212 14.17 -20.02 1.53
CA PRO A 212 14.99 -21.07 0.91
C PRO A 212 15.94 -20.55 -0.17
N LEU A 213 15.48 -19.57 -0.98
CA LEU A 213 16.33 -18.96 -1.99
C LEU A 213 17.52 -18.24 -1.36
N VAL A 214 17.30 -17.40 -0.35
CA VAL A 214 18.37 -16.67 0.35
C VAL A 214 19.32 -17.63 1.07
N LEU A 215 18.78 -18.64 1.77
CA LEU A 215 19.61 -19.64 2.45
C LEU A 215 20.51 -20.40 1.47
N SER A 216 20.01 -20.67 0.27
CA SER A 216 20.81 -21.32 -0.78
C SER A 216 21.86 -20.38 -1.38
N ILE A 217 21.55 -19.09 -1.52
CA ILE A 217 22.56 -18.08 -1.90
C ILE A 217 23.68 -18.07 -0.85
N LEU A 218 23.35 -18.04 0.43
CA LEU A 218 24.32 -18.09 1.53
C LEU A 218 25.14 -19.41 1.53
N ASN A 219 24.49 -20.54 1.20
CA ASN A 219 25.19 -21.83 1.03
C ASN A 219 26.28 -21.75 -0.05
N VAL A 220 25.99 -21.16 -1.20
CA VAL A 220 26.99 -20.95 -2.24
C VAL A 220 28.11 -20.04 -1.74
N LEU A 221 27.74 -18.92 -1.11
CA LEU A 221 28.68 -17.90 -0.64
C LEU A 221 29.59 -18.41 0.49
N SER A 222 29.18 -19.42 1.26
CA SER A 222 30.01 -20.04 2.30
C SER A 222 31.33 -20.63 1.74
N ASN A 223 31.30 -21.13 0.49
CA ASN A 223 32.49 -21.61 -0.20
C ASN A 223 33.46 -20.48 -0.59
N TYR A 224 33.05 -19.24 -0.47
CA TYR A 224 33.83 -18.03 -0.75
C TYR A 224 34.15 -17.20 0.50
N GLY A 225 34.02 -17.83 1.67
CA GLY A 225 34.43 -17.24 2.94
C GLY A 225 33.37 -16.33 3.59
N ILE A 226 32.13 -16.33 3.13
CA ILE A 226 31.02 -15.64 3.80
C ILE A 226 30.47 -16.57 4.89
N ASP A 227 30.68 -16.21 6.14
CA ASP A 227 30.35 -17.03 7.32
C ASP A 227 29.00 -16.60 7.92
N SER A 228 28.04 -17.51 7.88
CA SER A 228 26.71 -17.35 8.48
C SER A 228 26.67 -17.93 9.89
N LYS A 229 27.52 -17.45 10.81
CA LYS A 229 27.76 -18.03 12.15
C LYS A 229 26.49 -18.40 12.91
N GLU A 230 25.48 -17.53 12.89
CA GLU A 230 24.24 -17.70 13.64
C GLU A 230 23.36 -18.85 13.13
N ILE A 231 23.44 -19.12 11.80
CA ILE A 231 22.57 -20.09 11.09
C ILE A 231 23.37 -21.04 10.18
N GLY A 232 24.68 -21.19 10.37
CA GLY A 232 25.57 -21.88 9.43
C GLY A 232 25.19 -23.33 9.14
N ASP A 233 24.79 -24.10 10.15
CA ASP A 233 24.34 -25.49 9.98
C ASP A 233 22.98 -25.59 9.25
N ILE A 234 22.13 -24.58 9.37
CA ILE A 234 20.90 -24.47 8.57
C ILE A 234 21.27 -24.20 7.11
N VAL A 235 22.15 -23.19 6.88
CA VAL A 235 22.63 -22.81 5.55
C VAL A 235 23.23 -24.00 4.80
N LEU A 236 24.01 -24.85 5.48
CA LEU A 236 24.62 -26.05 4.86
C LEU A 236 23.60 -27.04 4.31
N ARG A 237 22.37 -27.06 4.84
CA ARG A 237 21.29 -27.94 4.35
C ARG A 237 20.64 -27.42 3.06
N TYR A 238 20.70 -26.10 2.80
CA TYR A 238 20.05 -25.47 1.66
C TYR A 238 20.99 -25.39 0.44
N THR A 239 21.49 -26.55 -0.03
CA THR A 239 22.25 -26.60 -1.30
C THR A 239 21.40 -26.05 -2.45
N PRO A 240 22.00 -25.54 -3.55
CA PRO A 240 21.25 -25.09 -4.72
C PRO A 240 20.30 -26.14 -5.29
N GLU A 241 20.67 -27.43 -5.26
CA GLU A 241 19.82 -28.55 -5.70
C GLU A 241 18.64 -28.78 -4.77
N TYR A 242 18.84 -28.64 -3.46
CA TYR A 242 17.75 -28.75 -2.49
C TYR A 242 16.77 -27.58 -2.61
N ALA A 243 17.29 -26.36 -2.65
CA ALA A 243 16.48 -25.15 -2.78
C ALA A 243 15.74 -25.08 -4.12
N SER A 244 16.35 -25.59 -5.22
CA SER A 244 15.70 -25.66 -6.53
C SER A 244 14.38 -26.44 -6.49
N ARG A 245 14.33 -27.55 -5.74
CA ARG A 245 13.08 -28.34 -5.58
C ARG A 245 11.98 -27.56 -4.86
N ILE A 246 12.35 -26.72 -3.89
CA ILE A 246 11.40 -25.89 -3.12
C ILE A 246 10.99 -24.65 -3.89
N THR A 247 11.97 -23.92 -4.43
CA THR A 247 11.75 -22.62 -5.06
C THR A 247 11.29 -22.70 -6.52
N GLY A 248 11.60 -23.81 -7.19
CA GLY A 248 11.41 -23.95 -8.64
C GLY A 248 12.37 -23.08 -9.45
N VAL A 249 13.45 -22.57 -8.86
CA VAL A 249 14.54 -21.86 -9.54
C VAL A 249 15.67 -22.85 -9.81
N ASP A 250 16.20 -22.87 -11.02
CA ASP A 250 17.29 -23.79 -11.38
C ASP A 250 18.53 -23.58 -10.49
N ALA A 251 19.14 -24.65 -10.05
CA ALA A 251 20.32 -24.64 -9.19
C ALA A 251 21.49 -23.82 -9.75
N SER A 252 21.71 -23.87 -11.08
CA SER A 252 22.71 -23.05 -11.76
C SER A 252 22.42 -21.56 -11.61
N ARG A 253 21.15 -21.14 -11.79
CA ARG A 253 20.73 -19.74 -11.67
C ARG A 253 20.87 -19.21 -10.24
N ILE A 254 20.65 -20.07 -9.22
CA ILE A 254 20.92 -19.72 -7.82
C ILE A 254 22.41 -19.46 -7.61
N ARG A 255 23.29 -20.32 -8.18
CA ARG A 255 24.75 -20.12 -8.11
C ARG A 255 25.19 -18.84 -8.80
N ASP A 256 24.70 -18.59 -10.01
CA ASP A 256 25.05 -17.39 -10.78
C ASP A 256 24.63 -16.12 -10.02
N PHE A 257 23.43 -16.12 -9.44
CA PHE A 257 22.95 -14.99 -8.65
C PHE A 257 23.80 -14.77 -7.39
N ALA A 258 24.16 -15.84 -6.68
CA ALA A 258 25.05 -15.74 -5.50
C ALA A 258 26.42 -15.15 -5.87
N LEU A 259 27.02 -15.62 -6.98
CA LEU A 259 28.31 -15.12 -7.45
C LEU A 259 28.24 -13.66 -7.93
N ASP A 260 27.14 -13.27 -8.57
CA ASP A 260 26.94 -11.87 -8.97
C ASP A 260 26.79 -10.95 -7.75
N LEU A 261 26.07 -11.36 -6.71
CA LEU A 261 25.99 -10.62 -5.44
C LEU A 261 27.36 -10.42 -4.79
N LEU A 262 28.25 -11.40 -4.94
CA LEU A 262 29.62 -11.31 -4.42
C LEU A 262 30.50 -10.36 -5.26
N ASN A 263 30.42 -10.46 -6.59
CA ASN A 263 31.33 -9.83 -7.52
C ASN A 263 30.91 -8.42 -7.94
N GLU A 264 29.59 -8.14 -7.99
CA GLU A 264 29.05 -6.87 -8.44
C GLU A 264 28.73 -5.90 -7.26
N ARG A 265 29.60 -5.88 -6.26
CA ARG A 265 29.53 -4.88 -5.17
C ARG A 265 30.08 -3.52 -5.60
N PRO A 266 29.51 -2.37 -5.16
CA PRO A 266 28.34 -2.30 -4.31
C PRO A 266 27.04 -2.60 -5.06
N PHE A 267 26.12 -3.30 -4.39
CA PHE A 267 24.77 -3.52 -4.89
C PHE A 267 23.72 -2.94 -3.96
N ALA A 268 22.51 -2.72 -4.49
CA ALA A 268 21.35 -2.33 -3.71
C ALA A 268 20.18 -3.29 -3.91
N VAL A 269 19.37 -3.48 -2.87
CA VAL A 269 18.13 -4.26 -2.94
C VAL A 269 16.94 -3.32 -2.70
N HIS A 270 16.06 -3.17 -3.70
CA HIS A 270 14.76 -2.57 -3.49
C HIS A 270 13.79 -3.65 -3.02
N ILE A 271 13.53 -3.65 -1.72
CA ILE A 271 12.68 -4.63 -1.04
C ILE A 271 11.22 -4.22 -1.25
N GLY A 272 10.48 -5.01 -2.03
CA GLY A 272 9.09 -4.74 -2.36
C GLY A 272 8.11 -5.17 -1.29
N TYR A 273 6.89 -4.63 -1.37
CA TYR A 273 5.81 -4.97 -0.45
C TYR A 273 4.99 -6.20 -0.91
N GLY A 274 5.24 -6.72 -2.12
CA GLY A 274 4.49 -7.85 -2.67
C GLY A 274 4.76 -9.17 -1.94
N PHE A 275 6.02 -9.57 -1.83
CA PHE A 275 6.39 -10.85 -1.26
C PHE A 275 6.25 -10.90 0.27
N GLN A 276 6.36 -9.77 0.96
CA GLN A 276 6.17 -9.74 2.41
C GLN A 276 4.72 -9.97 2.86
N ARG A 277 3.73 -9.90 1.96
CA ARG A 277 2.33 -10.23 2.25
C ARG A 277 2.05 -11.74 2.30
N ASN A 278 3.05 -12.53 2.65
CA ASN A 278 2.95 -13.94 3.00
C ASN A 278 3.06 -14.12 4.52
N ILE A 279 2.58 -15.24 5.05
CA ILE A 279 2.56 -15.48 6.51
C ILE A 279 3.96 -15.40 7.17
N LYS A 280 5.01 -15.69 6.43
CA LYS A 280 6.42 -15.53 6.85
C LYS A 280 7.14 -14.41 6.07
N GLY A 281 6.38 -13.43 5.57
CA GLY A 281 6.93 -12.36 4.72
C GLY A 281 7.89 -11.43 5.45
N GLY A 282 7.61 -11.09 6.72
CA GLY A 282 8.55 -10.33 7.56
C GLY A 282 9.87 -11.07 7.77
N LEU A 283 9.82 -12.38 8.03
CA LEU A 283 11.01 -13.21 8.14
C LEU A 283 11.80 -13.28 6.81
N ALA A 284 11.12 -13.30 5.67
CA ALA A 284 11.79 -13.23 4.37
C ALA A 284 12.57 -11.91 4.20
N VAL A 285 11.98 -10.78 4.59
CA VAL A 285 12.68 -9.47 4.61
C VAL A 285 13.88 -9.52 5.56
N LYS A 286 13.70 -10.05 6.78
CA LYS A 286 14.79 -10.22 7.78
C LYS A 286 15.94 -11.06 7.22
N THR A 287 15.63 -12.16 6.52
CA THR A 287 16.64 -13.07 5.93
C THR A 287 17.39 -12.41 4.76
N ILE A 288 16.70 -11.61 3.92
CA ILE A 288 17.35 -10.82 2.86
C ILE A 288 18.29 -9.77 3.48
N ALA A 289 17.84 -9.05 4.51
CA ALA A 289 18.65 -8.06 5.20
C ALA A 289 19.87 -8.70 5.90
N TYR A 290 19.72 -9.90 6.47
CA TYR A 290 20.81 -10.69 7.02
C TYR A 290 21.87 -11.04 5.96
N MET A 291 21.45 -11.51 4.79
CA MET A 291 22.36 -11.75 3.65
C MET A 291 23.09 -10.47 3.24
N MET A 292 22.41 -9.34 3.19
CA MET A 292 23.03 -8.05 2.86
C MET A 292 24.06 -7.64 3.91
N HIS A 293 23.78 -7.88 5.19
CA HIS A 293 24.75 -7.66 6.28
C HIS A 293 26.03 -8.47 6.08
N LEU A 294 25.91 -9.77 5.85
CA LEU A 294 27.06 -10.65 5.63
C LEU A 294 27.93 -10.23 4.43
N LEU A 295 27.31 -9.57 3.44
CA LEU A 295 28.00 -9.05 2.25
C LEU A 295 28.52 -7.61 2.44
N GLY A 296 28.33 -7.00 3.62
CA GLY A 296 28.76 -5.63 3.92
C GLY A 296 27.89 -4.55 3.24
N MET A 297 26.62 -4.87 2.98
CA MET A 297 25.67 -3.99 2.27
C MET A 297 24.49 -3.55 3.14
N ASP A 298 24.66 -3.49 4.46
CA ASP A 298 23.60 -3.18 5.44
C ASP A 298 22.79 -1.93 5.13
N GLY A 299 23.41 -0.97 4.50
CA GLY A 299 22.79 0.32 4.23
C GLY A 299 22.21 0.45 2.84
N ASN A 300 22.44 -0.52 1.98
CA ASN A 300 22.14 -0.42 0.55
C ASN A 300 20.78 -1.03 0.20
N PHE A 301 19.80 -0.91 1.08
CA PHE A 301 18.43 -1.28 0.76
C PHE A 301 17.56 -0.04 0.52
N ILE A 302 16.52 -0.19 -0.26
CA ILE A 302 15.42 0.78 -0.43
C ILE A 302 14.17 0.14 0.15
N TYR A 303 13.57 0.82 1.13
CA TYR A 303 12.36 0.35 1.78
C TYR A 303 11.50 1.51 2.29
N ASP A 304 12.01 2.33 3.21
CA ASP A 304 11.33 3.45 3.84
C ASP A 304 12.26 4.69 3.87
N ALA A 305 11.66 5.87 3.96
CA ALA A 305 12.36 7.13 4.18
C ALA A 305 11.64 7.92 5.28
N LYS A 306 12.42 8.52 6.18
CA LYS A 306 11.92 9.40 7.25
C LYS A 306 12.70 10.70 7.23
N HIS A 307 12.02 11.81 7.49
CA HIS A 307 12.57 13.15 7.27
C HIS A 307 12.49 14.07 8.49
N GLY A 308 12.18 13.55 9.67
CA GLY A 308 12.10 14.37 10.89
C GLY A 308 10.83 15.23 10.96
N ILE A 309 9.79 14.90 10.19
CA ILE A 309 8.48 15.53 10.31
C ILE A 309 7.88 15.19 11.68
N ASP A 310 7.38 16.21 12.38
CA ASP A 310 6.68 16.01 13.66
C ASP A 310 5.23 15.54 13.43
N TYR A 311 5.07 14.23 13.31
CA TYR A 311 3.75 13.63 13.14
C TYR A 311 2.87 13.73 14.39
N VAL A 312 3.46 13.97 15.58
CA VAL A 312 2.71 14.21 16.81
C VAL A 312 2.08 15.61 16.75
N TYR A 313 2.82 16.60 16.27
CA TYR A 313 2.25 17.91 16.01
C TYR A 313 1.11 17.81 14.96
N LEU A 314 1.34 17.12 13.85
CA LEU A 314 0.36 17.02 12.77
C LEU A 314 -0.94 16.32 13.20
N GLY A 315 -0.84 15.17 13.87
CA GLY A 315 -1.99 14.29 14.13
C GLY A 315 -2.36 14.12 15.61
N GLY A 316 -1.53 14.58 16.52
CA GLY A 316 -1.70 14.32 17.96
C GLY A 316 -1.22 12.91 18.34
N THR A 317 -1.37 12.57 19.63
CA THR A 317 -1.02 11.26 20.18
C THR A 317 -2.28 10.44 20.42
N ALA A 318 -2.41 9.34 19.73
CA ALA A 318 -3.49 8.39 19.92
C ALA A 318 -3.35 7.63 21.26
N ARG A 319 -4.45 7.40 21.97
CA ARG A 319 -4.49 6.73 23.30
C ARG A 319 -5.55 5.64 23.42
N GLY A 320 -6.39 5.47 22.40
CA GLY A 320 -7.48 4.51 22.41
C GLY A 320 -7.04 3.08 22.12
N ARG A 321 -8.00 2.17 22.16
CA ARG A 321 -7.81 0.75 21.85
C ARG A 321 -7.29 0.59 20.42
N ILE A 322 -6.25 -0.23 20.26
CA ILE A 322 -5.68 -0.55 18.94
C ILE A 322 -6.54 -1.64 18.29
N ILE A 323 -6.99 -1.37 17.08
CA ILE A 323 -7.74 -2.28 16.21
C ILE A 323 -6.90 -2.60 14.99
N ASN A 324 -6.61 -3.86 14.74
CA ASN A 324 -5.81 -4.24 13.59
C ASN A 324 -6.60 -4.09 12.27
N GLN A 325 -5.97 -3.50 11.27
CA GLN A 325 -6.57 -3.22 9.96
C GLN A 325 -6.79 -4.48 9.13
N VAL A 326 -5.87 -5.45 9.19
CA VAL A 326 -5.87 -6.64 8.32
C VAL A 326 -7.05 -7.54 8.66
N ASN A 327 -7.25 -7.80 9.95
CA ASN A 327 -8.35 -8.65 10.42
C ASN A 327 -9.52 -7.82 11.00
N LEU A 328 -9.79 -6.67 10.42
CA LEU A 328 -10.81 -5.72 10.90
C LEU A 328 -12.16 -6.39 11.15
N ALA A 329 -12.59 -7.32 10.30
CA ALA A 329 -13.85 -8.05 10.50
C ALA A 329 -13.88 -8.75 11.88
N ARG A 330 -12.83 -9.50 12.22
CA ARG A 330 -12.70 -10.22 13.51
C ARG A 330 -12.57 -9.26 14.68
N GLU A 331 -11.88 -8.13 14.48
CA GLU A 331 -11.77 -7.09 15.49
C GLU A 331 -13.12 -6.43 15.78
N LEU A 332 -13.92 -6.14 14.74
CA LEU A 332 -15.28 -5.61 14.91
C LEU A 332 -16.20 -6.63 15.61
N GLU A 333 -15.99 -7.93 15.40
CA GLU A 333 -16.74 -8.96 16.10
C GLU A 333 -16.45 -8.95 17.61
N ARG A 334 -15.18 -8.84 17.99
CA ARG A 334 -14.69 -8.93 19.37
C ARG A 334 -14.90 -7.66 20.18
N ASN A 335 -14.94 -6.51 19.51
CA ASN A 335 -14.99 -5.20 20.16
C ASN A 335 -16.34 -4.53 19.95
N ASP A 336 -16.77 -3.69 20.92
CA ASP A 336 -17.97 -2.89 20.80
C ASP A 336 -17.68 -1.62 20.01
N ILE A 337 -17.52 -1.76 18.68
CA ILE A 337 -17.43 -0.64 17.76
C ILE A 337 -18.82 -0.38 17.18
N ARG A 338 -19.32 0.83 17.36
CA ARG A 338 -20.67 1.25 16.94
C ARG A 338 -20.66 2.24 15.80
N MET A 339 -19.50 2.87 15.53
CA MET A 339 -19.32 3.78 14.40
C MET A 339 -17.99 3.51 13.69
N LEU A 340 -18.04 3.47 12.36
CA LEU A 340 -16.87 3.59 11.49
C LEU A 340 -16.92 4.97 10.81
N PHE A 341 -15.89 5.79 11.00
CA PHE A 341 -15.71 7.03 10.27
C PHE A 341 -14.60 6.83 9.23
N VAL A 342 -14.99 6.69 7.96
CA VAL A 342 -14.10 6.31 6.87
C VAL A 342 -13.70 7.53 6.05
N TYR A 343 -12.39 7.75 5.89
CA TYR A 343 -11.84 8.78 5.01
C TYR A 343 -10.48 8.29 4.43
N ASN A 344 -10.06 8.80 3.29
CA ASN A 344 -8.82 8.37 2.60
C ASN A 344 -8.70 6.85 2.38
N MET A 345 -9.79 6.10 2.45
CA MET A 345 -9.79 4.64 2.31
C MET A 345 -11.11 4.12 1.76
N ASN A 346 -11.04 2.99 1.03
CA ASN A 346 -12.21 2.21 0.60
C ASN A 346 -12.11 0.78 1.20
N PRO A 347 -12.41 0.60 2.52
CA PRO A 347 -12.18 -0.65 3.23
C PRO A 347 -12.98 -1.82 2.66
N LEU A 348 -14.24 -1.61 2.19
CA LEU A 348 -15.06 -2.66 1.57
C LEU A 348 -14.63 -3.01 0.13
N ASN A 349 -13.44 -2.54 -0.27
CA ASN A 349 -12.74 -2.96 -1.47
C ASN A 349 -11.31 -3.45 -1.17
N SER A 350 -10.58 -2.76 -0.29
CA SER A 350 -9.14 -2.93 -0.11
C SER A 350 -8.73 -3.88 1.01
N LEU A 351 -9.60 -4.16 1.99
CA LEU A 351 -9.30 -5.10 3.08
C LEU A 351 -9.62 -6.56 2.69
N PRO A 352 -8.92 -7.54 3.28
CA PRO A 352 -9.21 -8.95 3.03
C PRO A 352 -10.51 -9.40 3.71
N ASN A 353 -10.96 -10.62 3.36
CA ASN A 353 -12.14 -11.28 3.93
C ASN A 353 -13.40 -10.38 3.97
N GLN A 354 -13.69 -9.76 2.84
CA GLN A 354 -14.73 -8.74 2.74
C GLN A 354 -16.14 -9.26 2.97
N ASN A 355 -16.39 -10.54 2.69
CA ASN A 355 -17.70 -11.12 2.96
C ASN A 355 -18.03 -11.07 4.45
N LEU A 356 -17.08 -11.48 5.30
CA LEU A 356 -17.22 -11.41 6.75
C LEU A 356 -17.32 -9.95 7.25
N LEU A 357 -16.51 -9.04 6.68
CA LEU A 357 -16.54 -7.62 7.06
C LEU A 357 -17.92 -6.98 6.78
N ARG A 358 -18.49 -7.23 5.60
CA ARG A 358 -19.84 -6.76 5.23
C ARG A 358 -20.90 -7.34 6.15
N GLU A 359 -20.88 -8.65 6.37
CA GLU A 359 -21.80 -9.35 7.28
C GLU A 359 -21.79 -8.74 8.70
N ILE A 360 -20.60 -8.53 9.27
CA ILE A 360 -20.49 -7.99 10.65
C ILE A 360 -20.99 -6.55 10.73
N ILE A 361 -20.65 -5.70 9.75
CA ILE A 361 -21.15 -4.31 9.70
C ILE A 361 -22.69 -4.28 9.67
N GLU A 362 -23.31 -5.16 8.88
CA GLU A 362 -24.76 -5.25 8.79
C GLU A 362 -25.39 -5.82 10.07
N ARG A 363 -24.90 -6.97 10.53
CA ARG A 363 -25.44 -7.67 11.69
C ARG A 363 -25.35 -6.87 12.98
N LYS A 364 -24.25 -6.16 13.18
CA LYS A 364 -24.05 -5.27 14.34
C LYS A 364 -24.70 -3.89 14.13
N ASN A 365 -25.26 -3.64 12.96
CA ASN A 365 -25.84 -2.33 12.58
C ASN A 365 -24.89 -1.16 12.89
N ILE A 366 -23.61 -1.30 12.51
CA ILE A 366 -22.56 -0.31 12.73
C ILE A 366 -22.90 0.93 11.90
N PHE A 367 -22.95 2.10 12.53
CA PHE A 367 -23.17 3.37 11.85
C PHE A 367 -21.94 3.78 11.06
N MET A 368 -22.09 4.08 9.77
CA MET A 368 -20.97 4.39 8.90
C MET A 368 -21.06 5.81 8.35
N VAL A 369 -20.02 6.60 8.57
CA VAL A 369 -19.78 7.87 7.89
C VAL A 369 -18.66 7.68 6.89
N VAL A 370 -18.86 8.08 5.64
CA VAL A 370 -17.86 7.96 4.57
C VAL A 370 -17.61 9.31 3.91
N HIS A 371 -16.35 9.72 3.85
CA HIS A 371 -15.90 10.93 3.17
C HIS A 371 -15.07 10.55 1.96
N ASP A 372 -15.65 10.66 0.76
CA ASP A 372 -15.02 10.22 -0.49
C ASP A 372 -15.43 11.09 -1.69
N LEU A 373 -14.65 11.02 -2.78
CA LEU A 373 -14.95 11.70 -4.04
C LEU A 373 -16.12 11.07 -4.80
N PHE A 374 -16.32 9.76 -4.64
CA PHE A 374 -17.25 8.94 -5.41
C PHE A 374 -18.11 8.05 -4.52
N LEU A 375 -19.27 7.67 -5.03
CA LEU A 375 -20.12 6.67 -4.39
C LEU A 375 -19.56 5.27 -4.68
N ASN A 376 -18.48 4.91 -3.99
CA ASN A 376 -17.82 3.60 -4.07
C ASN A 376 -18.51 2.56 -3.19
N ASP A 377 -17.99 1.31 -3.20
CA ASP A 377 -18.60 0.19 -2.45
C ASP A 377 -18.70 0.43 -0.95
N THR A 378 -17.75 1.16 -0.34
CA THR A 378 -17.83 1.57 1.06
C THR A 378 -18.89 2.64 1.27
N ALA A 379 -18.95 3.62 0.38
CA ALA A 379 -19.95 4.70 0.44
C ALA A 379 -21.38 4.15 0.25
N LEU A 380 -21.57 3.13 -0.58
CA LEU A 380 -22.87 2.44 -0.72
C LEU A 380 -23.34 1.76 0.59
N PHE A 381 -22.44 1.44 1.49
CA PHE A 381 -22.75 0.88 2.81
C PHE A 381 -22.98 1.96 3.89
N ALA A 382 -22.67 3.21 3.61
CA ALA A 382 -22.72 4.29 4.59
C ALA A 382 -24.14 4.67 5.05
N ASP A 383 -24.22 5.27 6.22
CA ASP A 383 -25.39 5.99 6.72
C ASP A 383 -25.35 7.45 6.30
N VAL A 384 -24.14 8.04 6.29
CA VAL A 384 -23.89 9.39 5.82
C VAL A 384 -22.68 9.37 4.87
N VAL A 385 -22.85 9.96 3.68
CA VAL A 385 -21.74 10.17 2.74
C VAL A 385 -21.51 11.67 2.60
N ILE A 386 -20.26 12.09 2.80
CA ILE A 386 -19.83 13.49 2.70
C ILE A 386 -18.92 13.60 1.48
N PRO A 387 -19.21 14.51 0.51
CA PRO A 387 -18.39 14.65 -0.70
C PRO A 387 -17.01 15.23 -0.36
N ALA A 388 -15.95 14.58 -0.85
CA ALA A 388 -14.58 15.00 -0.62
C ALA A 388 -14.05 15.92 -1.72
N ALA A 389 -13.17 16.85 -1.34
CA ALA A 389 -12.35 17.62 -2.26
C ALA A 389 -11.19 16.77 -2.82
N SER A 390 -10.85 16.97 -4.10
CA SER A 390 -9.66 16.41 -4.72
C SER A 390 -8.41 17.20 -4.33
N PHE A 391 -7.22 16.63 -4.50
CA PHE A 391 -5.98 17.33 -4.14
C PHE A 391 -5.70 18.59 -4.99
N PHE A 392 -6.41 18.83 -6.08
CA PHE A 392 -6.36 20.09 -6.81
C PHE A 392 -7.15 21.24 -6.15
N GLU A 393 -7.92 20.95 -5.09
CA GLU A 393 -8.93 21.83 -4.50
C GLU A 393 -8.58 22.32 -3.08
N PHE A 394 -7.36 22.02 -2.56
CA PHE A 394 -6.86 22.48 -1.26
C PHE A 394 -5.34 22.64 -1.26
N ASN A 395 -4.80 23.35 -0.25
CA ASN A 395 -3.35 23.46 -0.05
C ASN A 395 -2.87 22.36 0.90
N ASP A 396 -1.69 21.82 0.64
CA ASP A 396 -1.08 20.79 1.49
C ASP A 396 0.42 20.65 1.20
N LEU A 397 1.10 19.81 1.95
CA LEU A 397 2.45 19.35 1.69
C LEU A 397 2.44 17.85 1.42
N VAL A 398 3.29 17.39 0.52
CA VAL A 398 3.46 15.97 0.25
C VAL A 398 4.92 15.58 0.45
N ASP A 399 5.18 14.66 1.36
CA ASP A 399 6.48 14.00 1.53
C ASP A 399 6.53 12.68 0.75
N SER A 400 7.68 12.03 0.77
CA SER A 400 7.86 10.71 0.17
C SER A 400 8.43 9.73 1.19
N TYR A 401 7.96 8.50 1.17
CA TYR A 401 8.60 7.38 1.88
C TYR A 401 9.70 6.69 1.04
N TYR A 402 10.15 7.35 -0.01
CA TYR A 402 11.16 6.84 -0.94
C TYR A 402 12.34 7.81 -1.14
N HIS A 403 12.07 9.07 -1.46
CA HIS A 403 13.08 10.08 -1.77
C HIS A 403 13.06 11.27 -0.79
N ASP A 404 14.12 12.08 -0.81
CA ASP A 404 14.36 13.15 0.15
C ASP A 404 13.84 14.52 -0.29
N TYR A 405 12.63 14.56 -0.86
CA TYR A 405 11.99 15.80 -1.27
C TYR A 405 10.60 15.94 -0.69
N ILE A 406 10.29 17.14 -0.18
CA ILE A 406 8.93 17.58 0.14
C ILE A 406 8.43 18.48 -0.98
N ALA A 407 7.18 18.34 -1.37
CA ALA A 407 6.57 19.14 -2.43
C ALA A 407 5.35 19.90 -1.91
N ILE A 408 5.14 21.11 -2.42
CA ILE A 408 3.94 21.90 -2.15
C ILE A 408 2.81 21.45 -3.06
N ASN A 409 1.62 21.29 -2.50
CA ASN A 409 0.38 21.16 -3.23
C ASN A 409 -0.42 22.45 -3.06
N GLN A 410 -0.57 23.21 -4.14
CA GLN A 410 -1.35 24.46 -4.17
C GLN A 410 -2.74 24.19 -4.74
N LYS A 411 -3.76 24.77 -4.11
CA LYS A 411 -5.12 24.79 -4.64
C LYS A 411 -5.14 25.48 -6.02
N VAL A 412 -5.76 24.85 -7.01
CA VAL A 412 -5.85 25.38 -8.40
C VAL A 412 -7.29 25.50 -8.90
N MET A 413 -8.26 24.93 -8.17
CA MET A 413 -9.68 25.01 -8.50
C MET A 413 -10.53 24.91 -7.24
N ASP A 414 -11.79 25.37 -7.31
CA ASP A 414 -12.73 25.19 -6.22
C ASP A 414 -13.38 23.80 -6.27
N PRO A 415 -13.69 23.21 -5.10
CA PRO A 415 -14.42 21.96 -5.04
C PRO A 415 -15.85 22.11 -5.57
N PRO A 416 -16.42 21.09 -6.24
CA PRO A 416 -17.76 21.17 -6.81
C PRO A 416 -18.84 21.02 -5.73
N GLY A 417 -19.87 21.87 -5.79
CA GLY A 417 -21.01 21.79 -4.89
C GLY A 417 -20.65 22.01 -3.43
N GLU A 418 -20.93 21.05 -2.57
CA GLU A 418 -20.61 21.07 -1.13
C GLU A 418 -19.45 20.10 -0.80
N ALA A 419 -18.61 19.75 -1.79
CA ALA A 419 -17.41 18.95 -1.54
C ALA A 419 -16.41 19.75 -0.68
N ILE A 420 -15.79 19.08 0.28
CA ILE A 420 -14.97 19.70 1.33
C ILE A 420 -13.65 18.97 1.52
N SER A 421 -12.58 19.68 1.91
CA SER A 421 -11.29 19.06 2.26
C SER A 421 -11.39 18.30 3.60
N ASN A 422 -10.45 17.36 3.82
CA ASN A 422 -10.36 16.71 5.14
C ASN A 422 -10.12 17.75 6.24
N HIS A 423 -9.24 18.72 6.02
CA HIS A 423 -8.96 19.78 6.99
C HIS A 423 -10.23 20.51 7.39
N ASP A 424 -10.95 21.08 6.41
CA ASP A 424 -12.13 21.90 6.67
C ASP A 424 -13.28 21.09 7.28
N LEU A 425 -13.46 19.83 6.85
CA LEU A 425 -14.44 18.92 7.44
C LEU A 425 -14.22 18.75 8.94
N PHE A 426 -12.98 18.47 9.36
CA PHE A 426 -12.70 18.22 10.77
C PHE A 426 -12.64 19.50 11.61
N VAL A 427 -12.34 20.66 11.01
CA VAL A 427 -12.56 21.98 11.63
C VAL A 427 -14.05 22.22 11.90
N LEU A 428 -14.94 21.96 10.92
CA LEU A 428 -16.38 22.12 11.09
C LEU A 428 -16.96 21.14 12.13
N LEU A 429 -16.55 19.87 12.10
CA LEU A 429 -16.96 18.88 13.10
C LEU A 429 -16.51 19.29 14.50
N SER A 430 -15.28 19.78 14.66
CA SER A 430 -14.76 20.28 15.94
C SER A 430 -15.59 21.45 16.48
N ARG A 431 -15.97 22.37 15.60
CA ARG A 431 -16.82 23.50 15.94
C ARG A 431 -18.23 23.06 16.40
N LYS A 432 -18.86 22.13 15.66
CA LYS A 432 -20.19 21.59 16.00
C LYS A 432 -20.17 20.72 17.27
N MET A 433 -19.04 20.08 17.58
CA MET A 433 -18.82 19.40 18.88
C MET A 433 -18.67 20.38 20.05
N GLY A 434 -18.44 21.67 19.80
CA GLY A 434 -18.22 22.69 20.80
C GLY A 434 -16.79 22.74 21.36
N PHE A 435 -15.81 22.15 20.65
CA PHE A 435 -14.39 22.22 21.02
C PHE A 435 -13.84 23.64 20.81
N ARG A 436 -12.80 23.99 21.58
CA ARG A 436 -12.20 25.34 21.56
C ARG A 436 -10.69 25.33 21.51
N GLU A 437 -10.08 24.17 21.54
CA GLU A 437 -8.61 23.98 21.54
C GLU A 437 -8.04 24.45 20.19
N HIS A 438 -7.10 25.40 20.22
CA HIS A 438 -6.53 26.04 19.02
C HIS A 438 -6.05 25.05 17.96
N TYR A 439 -5.35 23.98 18.38
CA TYR A 439 -4.81 22.98 17.47
C TYR A 439 -5.86 22.25 16.58
N LEU A 440 -7.14 22.33 16.93
CA LEU A 440 -8.25 21.80 16.12
C LEU A 440 -8.73 22.79 15.05
N PHE A 441 -8.21 24.03 15.06
CA PHE A 441 -8.64 25.14 14.21
C PHE A 441 -7.49 25.82 13.49
N GLU A 442 -6.25 25.33 13.63
CA GLU A 442 -5.09 25.83 12.88
C GLU A 442 -5.35 25.76 11.38
N GLY A 443 -5.06 26.84 10.66
CA GLY A 443 -5.24 26.91 9.21
C GLY A 443 -4.17 26.15 8.44
N GLU A 444 -4.46 25.79 7.19
CA GLU A 444 -3.50 25.07 6.32
C GLU A 444 -2.14 25.80 6.24
N ASP A 445 -2.15 27.13 6.05
CA ASP A 445 -0.92 27.95 5.98
C ASP A 445 -0.11 27.93 7.28
N GLU A 446 -0.79 27.97 8.44
CA GLU A 446 -0.15 27.91 9.74
C GLU A 446 0.54 26.56 9.96
N ILE A 447 -0.12 25.46 9.57
CA ILE A 447 0.45 24.11 9.64
C ILE A 447 1.62 23.97 8.65
N ILE A 448 1.47 24.45 7.41
CA ILE A 448 2.53 24.45 6.40
C ILE A 448 3.76 25.19 6.93
N ASP A 449 3.59 26.41 7.46
CA ASP A 449 4.69 27.22 7.99
C ASP A 449 5.42 26.51 9.15
N LYS A 450 4.66 25.89 10.05
CA LYS A 450 5.25 25.14 11.16
C LYS A 450 6.07 23.95 10.67
N VAL A 451 5.54 23.15 9.74
CA VAL A 451 6.26 22.01 9.17
C VAL A 451 7.53 22.44 8.44
N LEU A 452 7.45 23.51 7.63
CA LEU A 452 8.61 24.02 6.90
C LEU A 452 9.69 24.57 7.83
N ASN A 453 9.29 25.27 8.89
CA ASN A 453 10.22 25.79 9.90
C ASN A 453 10.93 24.64 10.63
N ASP A 454 10.22 23.58 11.02
CA ASP A 454 10.81 22.41 11.70
C ASP A 454 11.81 21.67 10.80
N LEU A 455 11.51 21.61 9.49
CA LEU A 455 12.39 21.02 8.49
C LEU A 455 13.50 21.95 8.00
N ASN A 456 13.53 23.20 8.47
CA ASN A 456 14.45 24.26 8.00
C ASN A 456 14.37 24.46 6.46
N VAL A 457 13.15 24.47 5.93
CA VAL A 457 12.85 24.69 4.50
C VAL A 457 12.38 26.14 4.29
N ASN A 458 13.00 26.83 3.35
CA ASN A 458 12.57 28.18 2.96
C ASN A 458 11.27 28.13 2.16
N ARG A 459 10.22 28.79 2.67
CA ARG A 459 8.89 28.81 2.06
C ARG A 459 8.90 29.41 0.64
N ASP A 460 9.57 30.55 0.45
CA ASP A 460 9.59 31.23 -0.85
C ASP A 460 10.31 30.40 -1.91
N GLU A 461 11.37 29.68 -1.53
CA GLU A 461 12.06 28.75 -2.42
C GLU A 461 11.17 27.56 -2.78
N LEU A 462 10.46 26.98 -1.80
CA LEU A 462 9.51 25.88 -2.03
C LEU A 462 8.41 26.31 -3.00
N TYR A 463 7.79 27.47 -2.78
CA TYR A 463 6.72 27.98 -3.66
C TYR A 463 7.23 28.35 -5.06
N ARG A 464 8.48 28.75 -5.20
CA ARG A 464 9.11 29.08 -6.49
C ARG A 464 9.51 27.85 -7.30
N LYS A 465 9.91 26.76 -6.64
CA LYS A 465 10.39 25.53 -7.30
C LYS A 465 9.36 24.40 -7.31
N GLY A 466 8.37 24.42 -6.40
CA GLY A 466 7.39 23.37 -6.20
C GLY A 466 7.86 22.24 -5.29
N PHE A 467 9.13 22.23 -4.88
CA PHE A 467 9.71 21.22 -4.00
C PHE A 467 10.95 21.76 -3.29
N ALA A 468 11.32 21.09 -2.19
CA ALA A 468 12.60 21.32 -1.50
C ALA A 468 13.19 19.98 -1.05
N ARG A 469 14.52 19.90 -0.99
CA ARG A 469 15.19 18.74 -0.40
C ARG A 469 15.16 18.85 1.13
N ILE A 470 14.84 17.75 1.78
CA ILE A 470 14.77 17.62 3.23
C ILE A 470 15.76 16.55 3.70
N ARG A 471 16.16 16.63 4.97
CA ARG A 471 17.14 15.70 5.50
C ARG A 471 16.51 14.35 5.82
N ARG A 472 17.08 13.26 5.26
CA ARG A 472 16.77 11.91 5.68
C ARG A 472 17.25 11.66 7.11
N VAL A 473 16.36 11.18 7.96
CA VAL A 473 16.68 10.78 9.33
C VAL A 473 16.78 9.26 9.37
N ARG A 474 18.00 8.78 9.21
CA ARG A 474 18.31 7.36 9.31
C ARG A 474 18.77 7.08 10.74
N GLY A 475 18.12 6.14 11.42
CA GLY A 475 18.58 5.63 12.71
C GLY A 475 19.97 4.97 12.59
N GLU A 476 20.59 4.72 13.72
CA GLU A 476 21.83 3.94 13.78
C GLU A 476 21.59 2.52 13.27
N LEU A 477 22.51 2.00 12.46
CA LEU A 477 22.50 0.61 12.04
C LEU A 477 23.04 -0.25 13.17
N ILE A 478 22.17 -1.01 13.81
CA ILE A 478 22.49 -1.90 14.93
C ILE A 478 22.10 -3.31 14.51
N PHE A 479 23.10 -4.11 14.17
CA PHE A 479 22.85 -5.51 13.80
C PHE A 479 22.51 -6.35 15.02
N ASN A 480 21.33 -6.98 15.00
CA ASN A 480 20.87 -7.90 16.04
C ASN A 480 20.24 -9.16 15.43
N PRO A 481 20.97 -10.28 15.33
CA PRO A 481 20.48 -11.54 14.77
C PRO A 481 19.70 -12.38 15.80
N GLU A 482 19.42 -11.87 16.99
CA GLU A 482 18.69 -12.61 18.03
C GLU A 482 17.36 -13.17 17.50
N GLY A 483 17.08 -14.43 17.81
CA GLY A 483 15.86 -15.14 17.38
C GLY A 483 15.86 -15.56 15.90
N LEU A 484 16.80 -15.11 15.06
CA LEU A 484 16.80 -15.42 13.63
C LEU A 484 16.86 -16.93 13.35
N ARG A 485 17.64 -17.66 14.15
CA ARG A 485 17.78 -19.11 14.00
C ARG A 485 16.45 -19.83 14.22
N GLU A 486 15.81 -19.58 15.36
CA GLU A 486 14.54 -20.20 15.76
C GLU A 486 13.42 -19.84 14.78
N GLU A 487 13.41 -18.59 14.30
CA GLU A 487 12.45 -18.14 13.30
C GLU A 487 12.62 -18.88 11.97
N ILE A 488 13.86 -19.06 11.49
CA ILE A 488 14.14 -19.80 10.26
C ILE A 488 13.81 -21.29 10.44
N GLU A 489 14.12 -21.89 11.59
CA GLU A 489 13.77 -23.28 11.89
C GLU A 489 12.24 -23.51 11.94
N SER A 490 11.47 -22.49 12.31
CA SER A 490 10.01 -22.52 12.27
C SER A 490 9.40 -22.37 10.87
N TYR A 491 10.21 -22.04 9.87
CA TYR A 491 9.74 -21.85 8.51
C TYR A 491 9.39 -23.18 7.84
N SER A 492 8.24 -23.21 7.20
CA SER A 492 7.80 -24.29 6.31
C SER A 492 7.16 -23.69 5.07
N PRO A 493 7.52 -24.15 3.87
CA PRO A 493 6.81 -23.74 2.66
C PRO A 493 5.33 -24.12 2.76
N MET A 494 4.45 -23.17 2.39
CA MET A 494 3.03 -23.44 2.34
C MET A 494 2.65 -23.99 0.96
N GLU A 495 2.18 -25.21 0.93
CA GLU A 495 1.58 -25.85 -0.25
C GLU A 495 0.23 -26.47 0.14
N ARG A 496 -0.71 -26.51 -0.81
CA ARG A 496 -2.02 -27.15 -0.63
C ARG A 496 -2.36 -27.92 -1.90
N GLU A 497 -2.34 -29.24 -1.81
CA GLU A 497 -2.58 -30.13 -2.95
C GLU A 497 -3.95 -29.84 -3.60
N GLY A 498 -3.97 -29.74 -4.93
CA GLY A 498 -5.18 -29.45 -5.69
C GLY A 498 -5.66 -27.99 -5.63
N TYR A 499 -4.86 -27.08 -5.09
CA TYR A 499 -5.13 -25.65 -5.06
C TYR A 499 -4.05 -24.85 -5.80
N LEU A 500 -4.41 -23.67 -6.29
CA LEU A 500 -3.49 -22.67 -6.80
C LEU A 500 -3.26 -21.58 -5.77
N ARG A 501 -2.04 -21.03 -5.73
CA ARG A 501 -1.72 -19.86 -4.92
C ARG A 501 -2.30 -18.61 -5.57
N LEU A 502 -3.15 -17.88 -4.84
CA LEU A 502 -3.68 -16.61 -5.31
C LEU A 502 -2.70 -15.47 -5.05
N LEU A 503 -2.33 -14.75 -6.08
CA LEU A 503 -1.61 -13.49 -5.98
C LEU A 503 -2.53 -12.35 -6.41
N SER A 504 -2.57 -11.27 -5.60
CA SER A 504 -3.39 -10.09 -5.87
C SER A 504 -2.56 -8.80 -5.97
N PRO A 505 -1.71 -8.67 -6.99
CA PRO A 505 -0.90 -7.47 -7.19
C PRO A 505 -1.76 -6.27 -7.64
N THR A 506 -1.17 -5.09 -7.60
CA THR A 506 -1.77 -3.88 -8.20
C THR A 506 -1.66 -3.98 -9.72
N GLY A 507 -2.76 -3.76 -10.43
CA GLY A 507 -2.77 -3.69 -11.89
C GLY A 507 -2.10 -2.42 -12.42
N ILE A 508 -1.79 -2.41 -13.71
CA ILE A 508 -1.09 -1.29 -14.37
C ILE A 508 -1.81 0.05 -14.18
N HIS A 509 -3.13 0.08 -14.22
CA HIS A 509 -3.94 1.30 -14.03
C HIS A 509 -4.27 1.55 -12.56
N GLY A 510 -4.01 0.62 -11.67
CA GLY A 510 -4.45 0.67 -10.28
C GLY A 510 -3.60 1.61 -9.40
N VAL A 511 -4.29 2.36 -8.54
CA VAL A 511 -3.75 2.97 -7.33
C VAL A 511 -4.68 2.54 -6.20
N GLY A 512 -4.42 1.38 -5.59
CA GLY A 512 -5.39 0.74 -4.73
C GLY A 512 -6.71 0.47 -5.47
N SER A 513 -7.82 0.91 -4.91
CA SER A 513 -9.16 0.84 -5.51
C SER A 513 -9.60 2.13 -6.23
N GLN A 514 -8.67 3.05 -6.49
CA GLN A 514 -8.99 4.33 -7.12
C GLN A 514 -9.11 4.17 -8.64
N HIS A 515 -10.01 4.94 -9.25
CA HIS A 515 -10.18 5.12 -10.71
C HIS A 515 -10.86 3.98 -11.48
N ASP A 516 -11.33 2.90 -10.86
CA ASP A 516 -12.05 1.83 -11.56
C ASP A 516 -13.31 2.39 -12.27
N ASN A 517 -14.05 3.27 -11.61
CA ASN A 517 -15.22 3.94 -12.16
C ASN A 517 -14.92 4.95 -13.29
N ILE A 518 -13.64 5.26 -13.53
CA ILE A 518 -13.20 6.22 -14.57
C ILE A 518 -12.58 5.48 -15.77
N HIS A 519 -11.70 4.49 -15.51
CA HIS A 519 -10.87 3.87 -16.55
C HIS A 519 -10.97 2.35 -16.62
N GLY A 520 -11.69 1.75 -15.69
CA GLY A 520 -11.82 0.29 -15.57
C GLY A 520 -10.56 -0.40 -15.08
N PHE A 521 -10.70 -1.68 -14.84
CA PHE A 521 -9.64 -2.56 -14.35
C PHE A 521 -9.51 -3.80 -15.25
N ASP A 522 -8.38 -4.48 -15.16
CA ASP A 522 -8.23 -5.84 -15.66
C ASP A 522 -8.98 -6.78 -14.73
N ILE A 523 -10.09 -7.31 -15.22
CA ILE A 523 -11.03 -8.16 -14.47
C ILE A 523 -10.81 -9.65 -14.72
N PHE A 524 -9.77 -10.04 -15.46
CA PHE A 524 -9.48 -11.43 -15.75
C PHE A 524 -8.70 -12.10 -14.62
N ALA A 525 -8.87 -13.42 -14.52
CA ALA A 525 -7.98 -14.28 -13.76
C ALA A 525 -6.88 -14.80 -14.71
N HIS A 526 -5.62 -14.51 -14.39
CA HIS A 526 -4.48 -14.91 -15.22
C HIS A 526 -3.88 -16.22 -14.70
N MET A 527 -3.66 -17.18 -15.59
CA MET A 527 -3.17 -18.52 -15.24
C MET A 527 -2.13 -19.00 -16.24
N ASN A 528 -1.16 -19.77 -15.73
CA ASN A 528 -0.16 -20.41 -16.59
C ASN A 528 -0.80 -21.42 -17.55
N PRO A 529 -0.33 -21.52 -18.82
CA PRO A 529 -0.82 -22.51 -19.78
C PRO A 529 -0.81 -23.96 -19.27
N SER A 530 0.20 -24.36 -18.49
CA SER A 530 0.31 -25.70 -17.93
C SER A 530 -0.77 -26.00 -16.90
N ASP A 531 -1.07 -25.03 -16.02
CA ASP A 531 -2.13 -25.16 -15.02
C ASP A 531 -3.52 -25.20 -15.70
N ALA A 532 -3.74 -24.34 -16.70
CA ALA A 532 -4.97 -24.33 -17.49
C ALA A 532 -5.22 -25.67 -18.18
N LEU A 533 -4.18 -26.25 -18.82
CA LEU A 533 -4.24 -27.56 -19.44
C LEU A 533 -4.59 -28.67 -18.43
N ASN A 534 -3.96 -28.67 -17.26
CA ASN A 534 -4.22 -29.67 -16.21
C ASN A 534 -5.67 -29.57 -15.66
N LEU A 535 -6.27 -28.38 -15.70
CA LEU A 535 -7.64 -28.15 -15.26
C LEU A 535 -8.66 -28.24 -16.40
N ASN A 536 -8.25 -28.56 -17.64
CA ASN A 536 -9.08 -28.57 -18.85
C ASN A 536 -9.77 -27.23 -19.11
N LEU A 537 -9.02 -26.12 -18.95
CA LEU A 537 -9.48 -24.75 -19.17
C LEU A 537 -8.84 -24.15 -20.41
N ASN A 538 -9.57 -23.29 -21.11
CA ASN A 538 -9.12 -22.55 -22.28
C ASN A 538 -9.13 -21.05 -22.02
N ASP A 539 -8.41 -20.30 -22.83
CA ASP A 539 -8.44 -18.83 -22.81
C ASP A 539 -9.86 -18.32 -23.08
N GLY A 540 -10.32 -17.37 -22.27
CA GLY A 540 -11.67 -16.83 -22.34
C GLY A 540 -12.76 -17.67 -21.64
N ASP A 541 -12.44 -18.84 -21.09
CA ASP A 541 -13.42 -19.62 -20.32
C ASP A 541 -13.94 -18.82 -19.12
N ARG A 542 -15.24 -18.91 -18.86
CA ARG A 542 -15.86 -18.43 -17.63
C ARG A 542 -15.55 -19.39 -16.51
N VAL A 543 -14.96 -18.89 -15.43
CA VAL A 543 -14.46 -19.70 -14.31
C VAL A 543 -15.01 -19.22 -12.97
N VAL A 544 -15.23 -20.18 -12.07
CA VAL A 544 -15.48 -19.95 -10.65
C VAL A 544 -14.21 -20.21 -9.88
N ILE A 545 -13.78 -19.22 -9.11
CA ILE A 545 -12.62 -19.28 -8.22
C ILE A 545 -13.15 -19.20 -6.80
N LYS A 546 -12.80 -20.19 -5.96
CA LYS A 546 -13.42 -20.34 -4.64
C LYS A 546 -12.46 -20.86 -3.59
N ASN A 547 -12.74 -20.50 -2.35
CA ASN A 547 -12.13 -21.05 -1.14
C ASN A 547 -13.07 -20.88 0.05
N GLU A 548 -12.55 -21.05 1.27
CA GLU A 548 -13.28 -20.89 2.54
C GLU A 548 -13.79 -19.47 2.82
N TYR A 549 -13.22 -18.44 2.20
CA TYR A 549 -13.61 -17.03 2.38
C TYR A 549 -14.74 -16.60 1.43
N GLY A 550 -14.83 -17.23 0.25
CA GLY A 550 -15.87 -16.87 -0.72
C GLY A 550 -15.65 -17.41 -2.12
N THR A 551 -16.32 -16.75 -3.05
CA THR A 551 -16.35 -17.13 -4.46
C THR A 551 -16.27 -15.89 -5.33
N VAL A 552 -15.49 -15.99 -6.41
CA VAL A 552 -15.40 -15.01 -7.49
C VAL A 552 -15.67 -15.71 -8.80
N GLU A 553 -16.52 -15.13 -9.64
CA GLU A 553 -16.77 -15.59 -10.99
C GLU A 553 -16.24 -14.56 -11.99
N THR A 554 -15.37 -15.01 -12.90
CA THR A 554 -14.72 -14.15 -13.88
C THR A 554 -14.30 -14.94 -15.12
N PHE A 555 -13.60 -14.29 -16.05
CA PHE A 555 -13.05 -14.92 -17.25
C PHE A 555 -11.56 -15.25 -17.07
N LEU A 556 -11.15 -16.37 -17.62
CA LEU A 556 -9.76 -16.81 -17.61
C LEU A 556 -8.98 -16.15 -18.74
N LYS A 557 -7.75 -15.73 -18.43
CA LYS A 557 -6.74 -15.35 -19.40
C LYS A 557 -5.51 -16.24 -19.24
N ILE A 558 -5.16 -16.96 -20.29
CA ILE A 558 -3.95 -17.78 -20.30
C ILE A 558 -2.74 -16.86 -20.48
N ASP A 559 -1.85 -16.87 -19.51
CA ASP A 559 -0.68 -15.99 -19.46
C ASP A 559 0.59 -16.76 -19.08
N PRO A 560 1.54 -16.97 -20.03
CA PRO A 560 2.78 -17.67 -19.75
C PRO A 560 3.74 -16.92 -18.81
N SER A 561 3.45 -15.67 -18.48
CA SER A 561 4.23 -14.89 -17.50
C SER A 561 3.91 -15.28 -16.05
N VAL A 562 2.79 -15.96 -15.81
CA VAL A 562 2.38 -16.42 -14.48
C VAL A 562 3.13 -17.68 -14.10
N LYS A 563 3.64 -17.77 -12.87
CA LYS A 563 4.32 -18.95 -12.34
C LYS A 563 3.36 -20.14 -12.25
N ILE A 564 3.82 -21.32 -12.63
CA ILE A 564 3.06 -22.58 -12.46
C ILE A 564 2.68 -22.76 -10.99
N GLY A 565 1.43 -23.21 -10.74
CA GLY A 565 0.85 -23.35 -9.41
C GLY A 565 0.30 -22.05 -8.81
N THR A 566 0.22 -20.97 -9.63
CA THR A 566 -0.35 -19.68 -9.19
C THR A 566 -1.45 -19.19 -10.11
N ILE A 567 -2.31 -18.34 -9.56
CA ILE A 567 -3.31 -17.57 -10.30
C ILE A 567 -3.23 -16.11 -9.86
N ILE A 568 -3.34 -15.19 -10.81
CA ILE A 568 -3.29 -13.75 -10.55
C ILE A 568 -4.66 -13.13 -10.83
N ILE A 569 -5.15 -12.37 -9.85
CA ILE A 569 -6.30 -11.47 -10.02
C ILE A 569 -5.86 -10.12 -9.50
N TYR A 570 -5.87 -9.10 -10.36
CA TYR A 570 -5.47 -7.75 -9.98
C TYR A 570 -6.46 -7.16 -8.98
N ARG A 571 -5.95 -6.51 -7.92
CA ARG A 571 -6.77 -5.89 -6.88
C ARG A 571 -7.22 -4.49 -7.30
N GLY A 572 -8.41 -4.08 -6.82
CA GLY A 572 -8.92 -2.72 -6.96
C GLY A 572 -10.26 -2.63 -7.71
N SER A 573 -10.74 -3.74 -8.30
CA SER A 573 -12.06 -3.80 -8.94
C SER A 573 -13.18 -3.50 -7.94
N TRP A 574 -14.18 -2.71 -8.38
CA TRP A 574 -15.34 -2.38 -7.56
C TRP A 574 -16.45 -3.43 -7.74
N PRO A 575 -16.89 -4.11 -6.65
CA PRO A 575 -18.04 -5.02 -6.73
C PRO A 575 -19.29 -4.41 -7.34
N SER A 576 -19.55 -3.14 -7.10
CA SER A 576 -20.68 -2.41 -7.71
C SER A 576 -20.62 -2.30 -9.24
N LEU A 577 -19.43 -2.44 -9.84
CA LEU A 577 -19.23 -2.40 -11.29
C LEU A 577 -19.07 -3.79 -11.91
N HIS A 578 -18.43 -4.72 -11.20
CA HIS A 578 -18.01 -6.01 -11.74
C HIS A 578 -18.67 -7.22 -11.07
N GLY A 579 -19.45 -7.01 -10.00
CA GLY A 579 -20.12 -8.06 -9.23
C GLY A 579 -19.23 -8.77 -8.21
N TRP A 580 -17.91 -8.53 -8.21
CA TRP A 580 -16.95 -9.21 -7.34
C TRP A 580 -15.70 -8.35 -7.05
N ASN A 581 -14.95 -8.78 -6.05
CA ASN A 581 -13.62 -8.26 -5.71
C ASN A 581 -12.71 -9.42 -5.30
N VAL A 582 -11.42 -9.34 -5.63
CA VAL A 582 -10.45 -10.39 -5.26
C VAL A 582 -10.38 -10.62 -3.75
N ASN A 583 -10.66 -9.60 -2.94
CA ASN A 583 -10.64 -9.69 -1.49
C ASN A 583 -11.85 -10.44 -0.88
N TYR A 584 -12.76 -10.94 -1.69
CA TYR A 584 -13.72 -11.97 -1.30
C TYR A 584 -13.03 -13.33 -1.04
N LEU A 585 -11.82 -13.50 -1.59
CA LEU A 585 -11.04 -14.73 -1.52
C LEU A 585 -9.83 -14.62 -0.58
N THR A 586 -9.33 -13.40 -0.30
CA THR A 586 -8.07 -13.25 0.44
C THR A 586 -8.23 -13.49 1.94
N THR A 587 -7.23 -14.19 2.51
CA THR A 587 -7.17 -14.42 3.96
C THR A 587 -6.94 -13.13 4.74
N ASP A 588 -7.59 -13.02 5.89
CA ASP A 588 -7.36 -12.00 6.91
C ASP A 588 -6.41 -12.48 8.03
N ASP A 589 -5.65 -13.55 7.78
CA ASP A 589 -4.59 -13.97 8.67
C ASP A 589 -3.50 -12.91 8.78
N VAL A 590 -2.94 -12.81 9.99
CA VAL A 590 -1.87 -11.87 10.31
C VAL A 590 -0.57 -12.61 10.58
N GLN A 591 0.53 -12.02 10.18
CA GLN A 591 1.86 -12.57 10.43
C GLN A 591 2.44 -12.05 11.75
N GLU A 592 3.52 -12.70 12.22
CA GLU A 592 4.16 -12.41 13.52
C GLU A 592 4.71 -10.98 13.60
N TYR A 593 5.25 -10.45 12.51
CA TYR A 593 5.80 -9.10 12.47
C TYR A 593 4.70 -8.05 12.38
N SER A 594 4.50 -7.30 13.46
CA SER A 594 3.52 -6.20 13.57
C SER A 594 2.11 -6.57 13.11
N MET A 595 1.72 -7.84 13.19
CA MET A 595 0.43 -8.33 12.69
C MET A 595 0.17 -7.94 11.22
N GLY A 596 1.21 -7.96 10.39
CA GLY A 596 1.14 -7.59 8.97
C GLY A 596 0.26 -8.53 8.14
N ALA A 597 -0.14 -8.07 6.95
CA ALA A 597 -1.03 -8.84 6.07
C ALA A 597 -0.36 -10.09 5.48
N ALA A 598 -1.13 -11.18 5.39
CA ALA A 598 -0.72 -12.44 4.77
C ALA A 598 -1.56 -12.78 3.51
N MET A 599 -2.12 -11.78 2.83
CA MET A 599 -3.08 -11.94 1.72
C MET A 599 -2.56 -12.83 0.59
N ASN A 600 -1.24 -12.83 0.32
CA ASN A 600 -0.61 -13.70 -0.66
C ASN A 600 -0.38 -15.15 -0.14
N SER A 601 -0.83 -15.49 1.07
CA SER A 601 -0.91 -16.86 1.60
C SER A 601 -2.24 -17.56 1.29
N THR A 602 -3.05 -16.95 0.44
CA THR A 602 -4.35 -17.48 0.03
C THR A 602 -4.22 -18.58 -1.02
N PHE A 603 -5.02 -19.63 -0.87
CA PHE A 603 -5.16 -20.71 -1.83
C PHE A 603 -6.59 -20.79 -2.37
N VAL A 604 -6.74 -21.14 -3.65
CA VAL A 604 -8.04 -21.20 -4.32
C VAL A 604 -8.15 -22.43 -5.21
N LYS A 605 -9.39 -22.91 -5.42
CA LYS A 605 -9.74 -23.85 -6.47
C LYS A 605 -10.35 -23.08 -7.65
N VAL A 606 -10.09 -23.57 -8.85
CA VAL A 606 -10.61 -23.00 -10.09
C VAL A 606 -11.39 -24.07 -10.82
N GLU A 607 -12.63 -23.76 -11.21
CA GLU A 607 -13.52 -24.67 -11.92
C GLU A 607 -14.16 -23.91 -13.08
N LYS A 608 -14.38 -24.62 -14.21
CA LYS A 608 -15.15 -24.06 -15.32
C LYS A 608 -16.62 -23.90 -14.95
N VAL A 609 -17.22 -22.76 -15.26
CA VAL A 609 -18.66 -22.61 -15.18
C VAL A 609 -19.30 -23.57 -16.17
N ARG A 610 -20.19 -24.44 -15.72
CA ARG A 610 -20.97 -25.30 -16.59
C ARG A 610 -22.17 -24.49 -17.06
N ASP A 611 -22.30 -24.34 -18.37
CA ASP A 611 -23.54 -23.84 -18.95
C ASP A 611 -24.65 -24.85 -18.59
N VAL A 612 -25.65 -24.38 -17.84
CA VAL A 612 -26.82 -25.17 -17.45
C VAL A 612 -27.83 -25.19 -18.59
#